data_15bec9c975f2949c667199e5e73e3c01
#
_entry.id   15bec9c975f2949c667199e5e73e3c01
#
_cell.length_a   1.000
_cell.length_b   1.000
_cell.length_c   1.000
_cell.angle_alpha   90.00
_cell.angle_beta   90.00
_cell.angle_gamma   90.00
#
_symmetry.space_group_name_H-M   'P 1'
#
loop_
_entity.id
_entity.type
_entity.pdbx_description
1 polymer ?
#
loop_
_entity_poly.entity_id
_entity_poly.type
_entity_poly.pdbx_seq_one_letter_code
_entity_poly.pdbx_strand_id
1 'polypeptide(L)'
;MQQLAAEPDFRGTLFGLFQPGEECNPGGASLVLAENPFEGYEVRAVVGEHVEPQLEVGTLGFRAGKYMASSDELRFSVHGTGGHGAMRPQLKDPVAAAAEFVTRLIALNHEECVLSIGRVEAGGATNIVPDEVYLEGTLRTFDEREREIIHQRIRNIAAEIDKRLGVRIVVDISHGYPCVVNDEHLVKQAAALAREEKLQVEMLPLRTTAEDFGFYCTKYPSLFYRLGVGAAAGRPHTATFNPDEGAINVGIGFMKRLALQILKK
;
A
#
# COMPACT_ATOMS: atom_id res chain seq x y z
N MET A 1 -4.61 26.58 -2.04
CA MET A 1 -3.54 27.57 -1.83
C MET A 1 -3.97 29.01 -2.12
N GLN A 2 -4.45 29.37 -3.31
CA GLN A 2 -4.86 30.77 -3.61
C GLN A 2 -5.89 31.33 -2.60
N GLN A 3 -6.90 30.55 -2.23
CA GLN A 3 -7.91 30.97 -1.24
C GLN A 3 -7.34 31.14 0.17
N LEU A 4 -6.29 30.39 0.56
CA LEU A 4 -5.61 30.53 1.85
C LEU A 4 -4.69 31.73 1.87
N ALA A 5 -4.01 32.04 0.75
CA ALA A 5 -3.18 33.22 0.62
C ALA A 5 -3.97 34.54 0.79
N ALA A 6 -5.27 34.50 0.56
CA ALA A 6 -6.18 35.65 0.72
C ALA A 6 -6.77 35.76 2.15
N GLU A 7 -6.50 34.80 3.05
CA GLU A 7 -7.01 34.84 4.44
C GLU A 7 -6.15 35.78 5.29
N PRO A 8 -6.73 36.85 5.91
CA PRO A 8 -5.97 37.85 6.62
C PRO A 8 -5.34 37.32 7.93
N ASP A 9 -5.93 36.28 8.53
CA ASP A 9 -5.48 35.71 9.81
C ASP A 9 -4.73 34.38 9.64
N PHE A 10 -4.29 34.06 8.43
CA PHE A 10 -3.53 32.84 8.18
C PHE A 10 -2.17 32.91 8.88
N ARG A 11 -1.91 32.00 9.80
CA ARG A 11 -0.66 31.88 10.56
C ARG A 11 -0.03 30.53 10.31
N GLY A 12 1.26 30.52 10.01
CA GLY A 12 2.01 29.28 9.74
C GLY A 12 2.41 29.17 8.28
N THR A 13 2.88 27.98 7.91
CA THR A 13 3.32 27.66 6.55
C THR A 13 2.52 26.50 5.99
N LEU A 14 2.02 26.65 4.78
CA LEU A 14 1.37 25.57 4.03
C LEU A 14 2.22 25.22 2.81
N PHE A 15 2.62 23.94 2.75
CA PHE A 15 3.28 23.38 1.58
C PHE A 15 2.27 22.72 0.65
N GLY A 16 2.32 23.03 -0.64
CA GLY A 16 1.66 22.26 -1.68
C GLY A 16 2.67 21.30 -2.29
N LEU A 17 2.53 20.00 -2.03
CA LEU A 17 3.41 18.98 -2.57
C LEU A 17 2.86 18.46 -3.91
N PHE A 18 3.62 18.66 -4.97
CA PHE A 18 3.33 18.15 -6.31
C PHE A 18 4.29 17.00 -6.60
N GLN A 19 3.98 15.83 -6.04
CA GLN A 19 4.86 14.67 -6.18
C GLN A 19 4.73 14.01 -7.55
N PRO A 20 5.79 13.39 -8.08
CA PRO A 20 5.72 12.57 -9.28
C PRO A 20 5.10 11.20 -8.97
N GLY A 21 4.55 10.54 -9.97
CA GLY A 21 4.24 9.11 -10.09
C GLY A 21 3.90 8.32 -8.83
N GLU A 22 2.65 8.39 -8.33
CA GLU A 22 2.17 7.48 -7.28
C GLU A 22 2.09 6.04 -7.81
N GLU A 23 1.70 5.83 -9.06
CA GLU A 23 1.47 4.54 -9.70
C GLU A 23 2.76 3.76 -10.07
N CYS A 24 3.93 4.28 -9.72
CA CYS A 24 5.23 3.72 -10.11
C CYS A 24 6.17 3.59 -8.90
N ASN A 25 6.71 2.39 -8.64
CA ASN A 25 7.78 2.22 -7.65
C ASN A 25 9.00 3.11 -7.96
N PRO A 26 9.62 3.73 -6.97
CA PRO A 26 9.42 3.59 -5.51
C PRO A 26 8.34 4.51 -4.91
N GLY A 27 7.49 5.14 -5.73
CA GLY A 27 6.49 6.13 -5.32
C GLY A 27 7.04 7.54 -5.18
N GLY A 28 6.26 8.54 -5.67
CA GLY A 28 6.67 9.94 -5.63
C GLY A 28 6.86 10.48 -4.23
N ALA A 29 6.09 10.00 -3.24
CA ALA A 29 6.22 10.40 -1.84
C ALA A 29 7.60 10.06 -1.27
N SER A 30 8.17 8.89 -1.61
CA SER A 30 9.51 8.50 -1.17
C SER A 30 10.59 9.42 -1.73
N LEU A 31 10.46 9.81 -3.01
CA LEU A 31 11.38 10.74 -3.69
C LEU A 31 11.31 12.14 -3.08
N VAL A 32 10.10 12.66 -2.84
CA VAL A 32 9.91 13.95 -2.17
C VAL A 32 10.54 13.93 -0.78
N LEU A 33 10.32 12.88 0.01
CA LEU A 33 10.88 12.77 1.35
C LEU A 33 12.41 12.64 1.37
N ALA A 34 13.01 12.07 0.31
CA ALA A 34 14.46 11.98 0.19
C ALA A 34 15.13 13.37 0.02
N GLU A 35 14.42 14.35 -0.55
CA GLU A 35 14.86 15.73 -0.68
C GLU A 35 14.70 16.56 0.60
N ASN A 36 14.10 15.99 1.65
CA ASN A 36 13.87 16.62 2.95
C ASN A 36 13.18 18.01 2.86
N PRO A 37 12.02 18.13 2.19
CA PRO A 37 11.41 19.42 1.87
C PRO A 37 10.92 20.22 3.09
N PHE A 38 10.85 19.58 4.25
CA PHE A 38 10.36 20.17 5.48
C PHE A 38 11.48 20.54 6.48
N GLU A 39 12.73 20.55 6.03
CA GLU A 39 13.87 20.92 6.89
C GLU A 39 13.66 22.30 7.52
N GLY A 40 13.83 22.37 8.84
CA GLY A 40 13.62 23.60 9.61
C GLY A 40 12.16 23.93 9.96
N TYR A 41 11.21 23.07 9.59
CA TYR A 41 9.79 23.24 9.94
C TYR A 41 9.30 22.15 10.91
N GLU A 42 8.46 22.55 11.85
CA GLU A 42 7.67 21.62 12.67
C GLU A 42 6.42 21.21 11.87
N VAL A 43 6.42 20.01 11.32
CA VAL A 43 5.31 19.50 10.53
C VAL A 43 4.17 19.05 11.44
N ARG A 44 3.06 19.78 11.45
CA ARG A 44 1.88 19.47 12.26
C ARG A 44 1.00 18.39 11.65
N ALA A 45 0.92 18.36 10.33
CA ALA A 45 0.20 17.33 9.59
C ALA A 45 0.64 17.28 8.13
N VAL A 46 0.59 16.08 7.55
CA VAL A 46 0.56 15.86 6.09
C VAL A 46 -0.84 15.36 5.74
N VAL A 47 -1.48 16.00 4.76
CA VAL A 47 -2.86 15.69 4.39
C VAL A 47 -2.92 15.32 2.91
N GLY A 48 -3.52 14.17 2.60
CA GLY A 48 -3.83 13.72 1.24
C GLY A 48 -5.32 13.44 1.07
N GLU A 49 -5.81 13.69 -0.14
CA GLU A 49 -7.20 13.44 -0.54
C GLU A 49 -7.21 12.54 -1.77
N HIS A 50 -8.05 11.52 -1.76
CA HIS A 50 -8.24 10.65 -2.90
C HIS A 50 -9.74 10.52 -3.22
N VAL A 51 -10.08 10.47 -4.49
CA VAL A 51 -11.46 10.30 -4.96
C VAL A 51 -12.03 8.94 -4.57
N GLU A 52 -13.34 8.88 -4.31
CA GLU A 52 -14.05 7.65 -3.95
C GLU A 52 -15.40 7.57 -4.67
N PRO A 53 -15.51 6.77 -5.74
CA PRO A 53 -16.77 6.64 -6.48
C PRO A 53 -17.91 5.99 -5.70
N GLN A 54 -17.60 5.26 -4.63
CA GLN A 54 -18.64 4.64 -3.80
C GLN A 54 -19.31 5.62 -2.85
N LEU A 55 -18.77 6.83 -2.74
CA LEU A 55 -19.34 7.91 -1.94
C LEU A 55 -19.97 8.98 -2.84
N GLU A 56 -21.15 9.46 -2.45
CA GLU A 56 -21.82 10.56 -3.14
C GLU A 56 -21.08 11.88 -2.93
N VAL A 57 -21.24 12.82 -3.87
CA VAL A 57 -20.69 14.18 -3.74
C VAL A 57 -21.21 14.84 -2.47
N GLY A 58 -20.31 15.47 -1.71
CA GLY A 58 -20.64 16.02 -0.39
C GLY A 58 -20.41 15.04 0.77
N THR A 59 -19.93 13.83 0.47
CA THR A 59 -19.53 12.85 1.48
C THR A 59 -18.01 12.75 1.57
N LEU A 60 -17.49 12.71 2.80
CA LEU A 60 -16.09 12.46 3.07
C LEU A 60 -15.94 11.15 3.84
N GLY A 61 -14.99 10.32 3.41
CA GLY A 61 -14.69 9.04 4.03
C GLY A 61 -13.42 9.10 4.86
N PHE A 62 -13.48 8.60 6.10
CA PHE A 62 -12.35 8.60 7.03
C PHE A 62 -12.14 7.23 7.64
N ARG A 63 -10.89 6.95 8.03
CA ARG A 63 -10.55 5.84 8.91
C ARG A 63 -9.40 6.23 9.83
N ALA A 64 -9.56 6.06 11.12
CA ALA A 64 -8.52 6.27 12.12
C ALA A 64 -7.61 5.05 12.25
N GLY A 65 -6.32 5.27 12.52
CA GLY A 65 -5.32 4.23 12.64
C GLY A 65 -5.04 3.53 11.31
N LYS A 66 -4.86 2.22 11.34
CA LYS A 66 -4.60 1.39 10.15
C LYS A 66 -5.67 1.61 9.08
N TYR A 67 -5.26 1.95 7.85
CA TYR A 67 -6.21 2.26 6.78
C TYR A 67 -5.94 1.49 5.49
N MET A 68 -4.75 1.61 4.89
CA MET A 68 -4.39 0.90 3.67
C MET A 68 -3.16 0.03 3.89
N ALA A 69 -3.11 -1.08 3.19
CA ALA A 69 -2.04 -2.07 3.35
C ALA A 69 -0.70 -1.58 2.79
N SER A 70 0.39 -2.15 3.28
CA SER A 70 1.69 -2.12 2.63
C SER A 70 1.65 -2.88 1.29
N SER A 71 2.70 -2.74 0.48
CA SER A 71 2.79 -3.43 -0.80
C SER A 71 4.21 -3.91 -1.05
N ASP A 72 4.42 -5.23 -1.03
CA ASP A 72 5.66 -5.85 -1.44
C ASP A 72 5.46 -6.74 -2.66
N GLU A 73 6.47 -6.74 -3.53
CA GLU A 73 6.58 -7.73 -4.59
C GLU A 73 7.53 -8.85 -4.12
N LEU A 74 7.10 -10.07 -4.34
CA LEU A 74 7.83 -11.28 -3.98
C LEU A 74 8.28 -12.00 -5.24
N ARG A 75 9.56 -12.31 -5.34
CA ARG A 75 10.14 -13.12 -6.42
C ARG A 75 10.98 -14.22 -5.81
N PHE A 76 10.82 -15.42 -6.34
CA PHE A 76 11.57 -16.56 -5.84
C PHE A 76 12.07 -17.41 -7.01
N SER A 77 13.32 -17.87 -6.92
CA SER A 77 13.88 -18.89 -7.83
C SER A 77 14.25 -20.11 -7.00
N VAL A 78 13.66 -21.24 -7.35
CA VAL A 78 13.90 -22.54 -6.71
C VAL A 78 14.78 -23.37 -7.63
N HIS A 79 16.06 -23.52 -7.28
CA HIS A 79 17.04 -24.26 -8.04
C HIS A 79 17.26 -25.66 -7.45
N GLY A 80 17.27 -26.67 -8.33
CA GLY A 80 17.47 -28.06 -7.94
C GLY A 80 18.41 -28.80 -8.89
N THR A 81 18.21 -30.08 -8.97
CA THR A 81 18.84 -30.96 -9.98
C THR A 81 17.72 -31.73 -10.66
N GLY A 82 17.39 -31.31 -11.87
CA GLY A 82 16.39 -31.96 -12.70
C GLY A 82 16.89 -33.23 -13.38
N GLY A 83 16.07 -33.77 -14.28
CA GLY A 83 16.40 -34.95 -15.04
C GLY A 83 15.19 -35.85 -15.28
N HIS A 84 15.45 -37.09 -15.70
CA HIS A 84 14.39 -38.04 -15.97
C HIS A 84 13.59 -38.42 -14.73
N GLY A 85 12.28 -38.19 -14.70
CA GLY A 85 11.41 -38.32 -13.52
C GLY A 85 11.41 -39.72 -12.88
N ALA A 86 11.76 -40.78 -13.60
CA ALA A 86 11.93 -42.13 -13.06
C ALA A 86 13.22 -42.30 -12.22
N MET A 87 14.17 -41.35 -12.33
CA MET A 87 15.48 -41.40 -11.64
C MET A 87 15.45 -40.61 -10.33
N ARG A 88 14.35 -40.57 -9.61
CA ARG A 88 14.09 -39.77 -8.39
C ARG A 88 15.24 -39.71 -7.38
N PRO A 89 15.95 -40.80 -7.05
CA PRO A 89 17.04 -40.74 -6.07
C PRO A 89 18.21 -39.83 -6.48
N GLN A 90 18.31 -39.49 -7.75
CA GLN A 90 19.37 -38.63 -8.30
C GLN A 90 18.95 -37.18 -8.42
N LEU A 91 17.65 -36.88 -8.19
CA LEU A 91 17.08 -35.56 -8.38
C LEU A 91 17.03 -34.80 -7.05
N LYS A 92 17.19 -33.47 -7.15
CA LYS A 92 16.77 -32.51 -6.14
C LYS A 92 15.63 -31.72 -6.76
N ASP A 93 14.42 -32.23 -6.60
CA ASP A 93 13.24 -31.81 -7.34
C ASP A 93 12.78 -30.40 -6.96
N PRO A 94 13.01 -29.38 -7.81
CA PRO A 94 12.62 -27.99 -7.49
C PRO A 94 11.10 -27.80 -7.62
N VAL A 95 10.37 -28.65 -8.37
CA VAL A 95 8.91 -28.56 -8.50
C VAL A 95 8.25 -28.99 -7.18
N ALA A 96 8.72 -30.10 -6.58
CA ALA A 96 8.22 -30.54 -5.28
C ALA A 96 8.55 -29.51 -4.17
N ALA A 97 9.76 -28.94 -4.20
CA ALA A 97 10.17 -27.91 -3.28
C ALA A 97 9.34 -26.61 -3.43
N ALA A 98 9.09 -26.16 -4.66
CA ALA A 98 8.26 -24.99 -4.94
C ALA A 98 6.81 -25.20 -4.48
N ALA A 99 6.22 -26.37 -4.73
CA ALA A 99 4.87 -26.69 -4.29
C ALA A 99 4.72 -26.63 -2.77
N GLU A 100 5.68 -27.19 -2.02
CA GLU A 100 5.70 -27.08 -0.55
C GLU A 100 5.90 -25.64 -0.10
N PHE A 101 6.85 -24.93 -0.73
CA PHE A 101 7.13 -23.52 -0.39
C PHE A 101 5.87 -22.67 -0.56
N VAL A 102 5.20 -22.73 -1.71
CA VAL A 102 3.92 -22.02 -1.95
C VAL A 102 2.88 -22.38 -0.90
N THR A 103 2.71 -23.65 -0.58
CA THR A 103 1.72 -24.10 0.41
C THR A 103 1.99 -23.50 1.79
N ARG A 104 3.28 -23.47 2.20
CA ARG A 104 3.68 -22.89 3.49
C ARG A 104 3.58 -21.37 3.50
N LEU A 105 3.84 -20.70 2.36
CA LEU A 105 3.66 -19.25 2.22
C LEU A 105 2.18 -18.86 2.36
N ILE A 106 1.29 -19.56 1.66
CA ILE A 106 -0.16 -19.29 1.72
C ILE A 106 -0.71 -19.52 3.13
N ALA A 107 -0.13 -20.44 3.91
CA ALA A 107 -0.51 -20.66 5.31
C ALA A 107 -0.12 -19.48 6.25
N LEU A 108 0.65 -18.49 5.78
CA LEU A 108 0.93 -17.26 6.53
C LEU A 108 -0.24 -16.26 6.50
N ASN A 109 -1.23 -16.45 5.61
CA ASN A 109 -2.38 -15.56 5.50
C ASN A 109 -3.24 -15.54 6.76
N HIS A 110 -3.68 -14.34 7.14
CA HIS A 110 -4.68 -14.09 8.17
C HIS A 110 -5.36 -12.73 7.92
N GLU A 111 -6.22 -12.26 8.81
CA GLU A 111 -7.06 -11.08 8.60
C GLU A 111 -6.27 -9.81 8.20
N GLU A 112 -5.09 -9.60 8.79
CA GLU A 112 -4.26 -8.43 8.51
C GLU A 112 -3.02 -8.75 7.64
N CYS A 113 -2.93 -9.94 7.04
CA CYS A 113 -1.83 -10.36 6.18
C CYS A 113 -2.36 -11.11 4.95
N VAL A 114 -2.13 -10.55 3.78
CA VAL A 114 -2.51 -11.16 2.50
C VAL A 114 -1.25 -11.43 1.68
N LEU A 115 -0.87 -12.70 1.57
CA LEU A 115 0.19 -13.17 0.69
C LEU A 115 -0.43 -13.99 -0.45
N SER A 116 -0.08 -13.66 -1.66
CA SER A 116 -0.54 -14.39 -2.85
C SER A 116 0.64 -14.71 -3.77
N ILE A 117 0.57 -15.87 -4.43
CA ILE A 117 1.46 -16.24 -5.51
C ILE A 117 0.62 -16.21 -6.79
N GLY A 118 0.93 -15.29 -7.69
CA GLY A 118 0.20 -15.06 -8.94
C GLY A 118 0.83 -15.73 -10.15
N ARG A 119 2.12 -16.11 -10.05
CA ARG A 119 2.86 -16.72 -11.17
C ARG A 119 3.70 -17.89 -10.68
N VAL A 120 3.63 -19.02 -11.41
CA VAL A 120 4.46 -20.20 -11.20
C VAL A 120 4.91 -20.65 -12.57
N GLU A 121 6.22 -20.66 -12.80
CA GLU A 121 6.81 -21.11 -14.07
C GLU A 121 7.81 -22.22 -13.82
N ALA A 122 7.61 -23.34 -14.53
CA ALA A 122 8.51 -24.46 -14.50
C ALA A 122 8.68 -24.98 -15.94
N GLY A 123 9.89 -24.96 -16.47
CA GLY A 123 10.21 -25.68 -17.70
C GLY A 123 10.16 -27.18 -17.44
N GLY A 124 10.12 -27.97 -18.48
CA GLY A 124 10.17 -29.44 -18.37
C GLY A 124 9.25 -30.15 -19.34
N ALA A 125 9.09 -31.44 -19.16
CA ALA A 125 8.19 -32.27 -19.93
C ALA A 125 7.54 -33.30 -19.03
N THR A 126 6.60 -34.07 -19.55
CA THR A 126 5.84 -35.08 -18.78
C THR A 126 6.74 -36.02 -17.97
N ASN A 127 7.93 -36.35 -18.51
CA ASN A 127 8.89 -37.25 -17.88
C ASN A 127 10.22 -36.58 -17.50
N ILE A 128 10.31 -35.24 -17.57
CA ILE A 128 11.52 -34.48 -17.28
C ILE A 128 11.21 -33.45 -16.18
N VAL A 129 11.87 -33.60 -15.05
CA VAL A 129 11.88 -32.61 -14.00
C VAL A 129 12.84 -31.45 -14.36
N PRO A 130 12.42 -30.17 -14.33
CA PRO A 130 13.31 -29.04 -14.65
C PRO A 130 14.37 -28.81 -13.56
N ASP A 131 15.39 -28.01 -13.87
CA ASP A 131 16.41 -27.58 -12.89
C ASP A 131 15.95 -26.37 -12.05
N GLU A 132 14.94 -25.64 -12.49
CA GLU A 132 14.48 -24.41 -11.87
C GLU A 132 12.96 -24.25 -11.93
N VAL A 133 12.40 -23.62 -10.87
CA VAL A 133 11.03 -23.09 -10.83
C VAL A 133 11.09 -21.63 -10.40
N TYR A 134 10.38 -20.77 -11.13
CA TYR A 134 10.24 -19.37 -10.84
C TYR A 134 8.84 -19.05 -10.29
N LEU A 135 8.78 -18.20 -9.25
CA LEU A 135 7.53 -17.80 -8.59
C LEU A 135 7.50 -16.28 -8.42
N GLU A 136 6.31 -15.68 -8.63
CA GLU A 136 6.05 -14.29 -8.29
C GLU A 136 4.78 -14.16 -7.47
N GLY A 137 4.79 -13.19 -6.57
CA GLY A 137 3.66 -12.91 -5.70
C GLY A 137 3.67 -11.52 -5.11
N THR A 138 2.75 -11.28 -4.20
CA THR A 138 2.67 -10.03 -3.43
C THR A 138 2.42 -10.32 -1.97
N LEU A 139 2.90 -9.42 -1.10
CA LEU A 139 2.58 -9.40 0.31
C LEU A 139 1.94 -8.06 0.67
N ARG A 140 0.85 -8.11 1.41
CA ARG A 140 0.10 -6.98 1.96
C ARG A 140 -0.04 -7.17 3.46
N THR A 141 0.35 -6.17 4.25
CA THR A 141 0.14 -6.16 5.70
C THR A 141 -0.38 -4.81 6.14
N PHE A 142 -0.96 -4.73 7.33
CA PHE A 142 -1.45 -3.47 7.91
C PHE A 142 -0.61 -2.99 9.09
N ASP A 143 0.59 -3.57 9.26
CA ASP A 143 1.52 -3.22 10.33
C ASP A 143 2.96 -3.47 9.86
N GLU A 144 3.84 -2.47 10.00
CA GLU A 144 5.23 -2.56 9.53
C GLU A 144 6.05 -3.58 10.32
N ARG A 145 5.77 -3.77 11.62
CA ARG A 145 6.46 -4.79 12.42
C ARG A 145 6.07 -6.18 11.99
N GLU A 146 4.79 -6.39 11.74
CA GLU A 146 4.29 -7.65 11.21
C GLU A 146 4.86 -7.94 9.82
N ARG A 147 4.93 -6.93 8.95
CA ARG A 147 5.56 -7.02 7.64
C ARG A 147 6.97 -7.62 7.74
N GLU A 148 7.80 -7.10 8.62
CA GLU A 148 9.16 -7.61 8.86
C GLU A 148 9.15 -9.05 9.42
N ILE A 149 8.23 -9.38 10.32
CA ILE A 149 8.08 -10.74 10.84
C ILE A 149 7.73 -11.71 9.71
N ILE A 150 6.82 -11.35 8.82
CA ILE A 150 6.45 -12.18 7.68
C ILE A 150 7.61 -12.34 6.71
N HIS A 151 8.36 -11.28 6.41
CA HIS A 151 9.59 -11.37 5.59
C HIS A 151 10.57 -12.39 6.18
N GLN A 152 10.78 -12.35 7.50
CA GLN A 152 11.67 -13.31 8.15
C GLN A 152 11.12 -14.73 8.11
N ARG A 153 9.81 -14.92 8.28
CA ARG A 153 9.17 -16.24 8.16
C ARG A 153 9.33 -16.82 6.75
N ILE A 154 9.16 -16.00 5.70
CA ILE A 154 9.38 -16.41 4.30
C ILE A 154 10.81 -16.94 4.13
N ARG A 155 11.81 -16.19 4.60
CA ARG A 155 13.24 -16.60 4.52
C ARG A 155 13.52 -17.87 5.32
N ASN A 156 12.93 -18.03 6.49
CA ASN A 156 13.09 -19.22 7.32
C ASN A 156 12.48 -20.46 6.65
N ILE A 157 11.29 -20.34 6.05
CA ILE A 157 10.64 -21.43 5.31
C ILE A 157 11.53 -21.86 4.15
N ALA A 158 12.08 -20.91 3.39
CA ALA A 158 13.00 -21.21 2.30
C ALA A 158 14.23 -21.99 2.80
N ALA A 159 14.89 -21.51 3.85
CA ALA A 159 16.10 -22.16 4.42
C ALA A 159 15.82 -23.57 4.95
N GLU A 160 14.67 -23.82 5.55
CA GLU A 160 14.26 -25.14 6.03
C GLU A 160 14.08 -26.13 4.86
N ILE A 161 13.41 -25.69 3.78
CA ILE A 161 13.19 -26.51 2.58
C ILE A 161 14.54 -26.78 1.90
N ASP A 162 15.38 -25.77 1.73
CA ASP A 162 16.73 -25.90 1.16
C ASP A 162 17.53 -27.01 1.85
N LYS A 163 17.59 -26.92 3.19
CA LYS A 163 18.33 -27.89 3.99
C LYS A 163 17.78 -29.30 3.88
N ARG A 164 16.45 -29.44 3.82
CA ARG A 164 15.82 -30.76 3.84
C ARG A 164 15.80 -31.45 2.46
N LEU A 165 15.54 -30.68 1.39
CA LEU A 165 15.44 -31.21 0.04
C LEU A 165 16.73 -31.07 -0.79
N GLY A 166 17.71 -30.35 -0.28
CA GLY A 166 18.97 -30.11 -0.96
C GLY A 166 18.84 -29.23 -2.21
N VAL A 167 17.79 -28.42 -2.26
CA VAL A 167 17.57 -27.38 -3.28
C VAL A 167 18.13 -26.05 -2.80
N ARG A 168 18.03 -25.00 -3.62
CA ARG A 168 18.35 -23.62 -3.25
C ARG A 168 17.20 -22.70 -3.62
N ILE A 169 16.54 -22.08 -2.64
CA ILE A 169 15.51 -21.08 -2.83
C ILE A 169 16.10 -19.68 -2.65
N VAL A 170 16.16 -18.91 -3.72
CA VAL A 170 16.52 -17.51 -3.69
C VAL A 170 15.27 -16.71 -3.38
N VAL A 171 15.33 -15.88 -2.35
CA VAL A 171 14.22 -15.03 -1.89
C VAL A 171 14.56 -13.57 -2.18
N ASP A 172 13.84 -12.96 -3.10
CA ASP A 172 13.89 -11.54 -3.41
C ASP A 172 12.56 -10.89 -3.01
N ILE A 173 12.62 -9.96 -2.08
CA ILE A 173 11.48 -9.19 -1.59
C ILE A 173 11.74 -7.72 -1.88
N SER A 174 11.00 -7.15 -2.82
CA SER A 174 11.04 -5.71 -3.11
C SER A 174 10.12 -4.99 -2.14
N HIS A 175 10.71 -4.21 -1.23
CA HIS A 175 9.97 -3.31 -0.35
C HIS A 175 9.28 -2.23 -1.18
N GLY A 176 7.95 -2.30 -1.25
CA GLY A 176 7.12 -1.26 -1.87
C GLY A 176 6.58 -0.28 -0.82
N TYR A 177 5.35 0.17 -1.00
CA TYR A 177 4.76 1.20 -0.15
C TYR A 177 4.51 0.73 1.28
N PRO A 178 4.79 1.57 2.29
CA PRO A 178 4.41 1.30 3.67
C PRO A 178 2.89 1.39 3.87
N CYS A 179 2.42 0.92 5.02
CA CYS A 179 1.03 1.06 5.42
C CYS A 179 0.62 2.53 5.52
N VAL A 180 -0.60 2.86 5.06
CA VAL A 180 -1.21 4.13 5.41
C VAL A 180 -1.83 3.99 6.81
N VAL A 181 -1.30 4.76 7.75
CA VAL A 181 -1.79 4.82 9.13
C VAL A 181 -2.16 6.25 9.45
N ASN A 182 -3.46 6.53 9.54
CA ASN A 182 -3.95 7.86 9.83
C ASN A 182 -3.82 8.19 11.32
N ASP A 183 -3.39 9.40 11.62
CA ASP A 183 -3.40 9.93 12.98
C ASP A 183 -4.83 10.04 13.51
N GLU A 184 -5.10 9.40 14.64
CA GLU A 184 -6.46 9.31 15.20
C GLU A 184 -7.02 10.67 15.60
N HIS A 185 -6.15 11.58 16.07
CA HIS A 185 -6.56 12.93 16.46
C HIS A 185 -6.92 13.76 15.25
N LEU A 186 -6.11 13.69 14.17
CA LEU A 186 -6.41 14.37 12.92
C LEU A 186 -7.70 13.86 12.29
N VAL A 187 -7.94 12.53 12.29
CA VAL A 187 -9.20 11.95 11.80
C VAL A 187 -10.39 12.47 12.59
N LYS A 188 -10.30 12.47 13.94
CA LYS A 188 -11.36 12.97 14.80
C LYS A 188 -11.67 14.45 14.53
N GLN A 189 -10.63 15.27 14.38
CA GLN A 189 -10.78 16.69 14.06
C GLN A 189 -11.40 16.91 12.68
N ALA A 190 -10.91 16.21 11.66
CA ALA A 190 -11.41 16.33 10.29
C ALA A 190 -12.86 15.88 10.16
N ALA A 191 -13.23 14.76 10.79
CA ALA A 191 -14.61 14.27 10.78
C ALA A 191 -15.58 15.20 11.53
N ALA A 192 -15.13 15.85 12.61
CA ALA A 192 -15.93 16.85 13.31
C ALA A 192 -16.15 18.09 12.43
N LEU A 193 -15.06 18.61 11.82
CA LEU A 193 -15.13 19.74 10.91
C LEU A 193 -16.05 19.46 9.71
N ALA A 194 -15.96 18.26 9.11
CA ALA A 194 -16.82 17.88 8.00
C ALA A 194 -18.31 17.99 8.37
N ARG A 195 -18.69 17.52 9.56
CA ARG A 195 -20.07 17.64 10.07
C ARG A 195 -20.48 19.09 10.33
N GLU A 196 -19.59 19.92 10.86
CA GLU A 196 -19.83 21.37 11.05
C GLU A 196 -20.09 22.07 9.71
N GLU A 197 -19.36 21.69 8.65
CA GLU A 197 -19.56 22.18 7.28
C GLU A 197 -20.74 21.50 6.56
N LYS A 198 -21.55 20.71 7.28
CA LYS A 198 -22.76 20.00 6.78
C LYS A 198 -22.46 18.95 5.70
N LEU A 199 -21.22 18.45 5.65
CA LEU A 199 -20.85 17.33 4.80
C LEU A 199 -21.22 16.00 5.47
N GLN A 200 -21.53 15.00 4.65
CA GLN A 200 -21.73 13.65 5.13
C GLN A 200 -20.36 13.04 5.51
N VAL A 201 -20.38 12.23 6.57
CA VAL A 201 -19.14 11.56 7.06
C VAL A 201 -19.38 10.07 7.12
N GLU A 202 -18.54 9.32 6.44
CA GLU A 202 -18.55 7.87 6.47
C GLU A 202 -17.25 7.33 7.06
N MET A 203 -17.37 6.32 7.94
CA MET A 203 -16.19 5.62 8.49
C MET A 203 -15.89 4.41 7.61
N LEU A 204 -14.70 4.40 7.03
CA LEU A 204 -14.32 3.43 6.01
C LEU A 204 -13.73 2.13 6.60
N PRO A 205 -13.89 0.98 5.93
CA PRO A 205 -13.22 -0.25 6.29
C PRO A 205 -11.72 -0.20 5.97
N LEU A 206 -10.98 -1.20 6.44
CA LEU A 206 -9.61 -1.47 5.98
C LEU A 206 -9.60 -1.72 4.46
N ARG A 207 -8.52 -1.27 3.79
CA ARG A 207 -8.30 -1.47 2.36
C ARG A 207 -7.01 -2.24 2.11
N THR A 208 -7.11 -3.31 1.35
CA THR A 208 -5.95 -4.10 0.93
C THR A 208 -5.17 -3.48 -0.23
N THR A 209 -5.67 -2.37 -0.82
CA THR A 209 -4.91 -1.55 -1.77
C THR A 209 -3.83 -0.77 -1.04
N ALA A 210 -2.73 -0.47 -1.74
CA ALA A 210 -1.62 0.32 -1.22
C ALA A 210 -1.66 1.75 -1.78
N GLU A 211 -0.90 2.64 -1.16
CA GLU A 211 -0.80 4.06 -1.50
C GLU A 211 0.55 4.59 -1.02
N ASP A 212 1.29 5.30 -1.85
CA ASP A 212 2.60 5.83 -1.51
C ASP A 212 2.55 6.91 -0.41
N PHE A 213 1.37 7.47 -0.16
CA PHE A 213 1.12 8.35 0.99
C PHE A 213 1.56 7.72 2.33
N GLY A 214 1.62 6.39 2.40
CA GLY A 214 2.17 5.65 3.54
C GLY A 214 3.57 6.11 3.95
N PHE A 215 4.40 6.58 3.02
CA PHE A 215 5.72 7.13 3.34
C PHE A 215 5.65 8.36 4.25
N TYR A 216 4.68 9.25 4.05
CA TYR A 216 4.47 10.38 4.97
C TYR A 216 4.04 9.92 6.35
N CYS A 217 3.19 8.89 6.42
CA CYS A 217 2.72 8.32 7.68
C CYS A 217 3.86 7.76 8.54
N THR A 218 4.99 7.33 7.94
CA THR A 218 6.15 6.83 8.70
C THR A 218 6.93 7.94 9.41
N LYS A 219 6.74 9.20 9.03
CA LYS A 219 7.54 10.34 9.51
C LYS A 219 6.74 11.43 10.22
N TYR A 220 5.48 11.61 9.84
CA TYR A 220 4.69 12.77 10.30
C TYR A 220 3.27 12.34 10.68
N PRO A 221 2.59 13.07 11.59
CA PRO A 221 1.16 12.94 11.77
C PRO A 221 0.46 13.14 10.42
N SER A 222 -0.32 12.16 9.99
CA SER A 222 -0.82 12.13 8.60
C SER A 222 -2.31 11.82 8.55
N LEU A 223 -2.99 12.39 7.57
CA LEU A 223 -4.39 12.14 7.29
C LEU A 223 -4.59 11.91 5.79
N PHE A 224 -4.94 10.70 5.43
CA PHE A 224 -5.39 10.34 4.09
C PHE A 224 -6.88 10.02 4.13
N TYR A 225 -7.70 10.78 3.40
CA TYR A 225 -9.15 10.65 3.42
C TYR A 225 -9.72 10.53 2.02
N ARG A 226 -10.98 10.15 1.92
CA ARG A 226 -11.69 9.98 0.65
C ARG A 226 -12.69 11.09 0.41
N LEU A 227 -12.71 11.57 -0.83
CA LEU A 227 -13.68 12.54 -1.35
C LEU A 227 -14.69 11.82 -2.24
N GLY A 228 -15.96 11.84 -1.89
CA GLY A 228 -17.03 11.29 -2.70
C GLY A 228 -17.17 12.02 -4.03
N VAL A 229 -17.18 11.26 -5.13
CA VAL A 229 -17.31 11.76 -6.51
C VAL A 229 -18.50 11.18 -7.24
N GLY A 230 -19.37 10.43 -6.53
CA GLY A 230 -20.62 9.87 -7.02
C GLY A 230 -20.46 8.53 -7.76
N ALA A 231 -21.44 7.65 -7.59
CA ALA A 231 -21.41 6.31 -8.19
C ALA A 231 -21.41 6.32 -9.72
N ALA A 232 -21.89 7.39 -10.35
CA ALA A 232 -21.88 7.57 -11.80
C ALA A 232 -20.47 7.79 -12.37
N ALA A 233 -19.48 8.09 -11.52
CA ALA A 233 -18.08 8.30 -11.93
C ALA A 233 -17.43 7.07 -12.61
N GLY A 234 -17.96 5.88 -12.38
CA GLY A 234 -17.37 4.64 -12.86
C GLY A 234 -16.18 4.17 -12.00
N ARG A 235 -15.40 3.25 -12.54
CA ARG A 235 -14.24 2.70 -11.82
C ARG A 235 -12.98 3.52 -12.10
N PRO A 236 -12.16 3.86 -11.08
CA PRO A 236 -10.83 4.38 -11.29
C PRO A 236 -10.01 3.47 -12.20
N HIS A 237 -8.98 4.01 -12.86
CA HIS A 237 -8.10 3.30 -13.81
C HIS A 237 -8.82 2.74 -15.06
N THR A 238 -9.97 3.29 -15.42
CA THR A 238 -10.67 2.96 -16.68
C THR A 238 -10.81 4.18 -17.57
N ALA A 239 -10.90 3.96 -18.89
CA ALA A 239 -11.05 5.03 -19.86
C ALA A 239 -12.40 5.79 -19.72
N THR A 240 -13.35 5.23 -18.98
CA THR A 240 -14.67 5.80 -18.75
C THR A 240 -14.84 6.45 -17.37
N PHE A 241 -13.77 6.50 -16.57
CA PHE A 241 -13.80 7.17 -15.27
C PHE A 241 -14.05 8.67 -15.46
N ASN A 242 -15.15 9.16 -14.92
CA ASN A 242 -15.57 10.55 -15.07
C ASN A 242 -16.23 11.04 -13.77
N PRO A 243 -15.44 11.56 -12.80
CA PRO A 243 -15.96 12.06 -11.53
C PRO A 243 -16.86 13.27 -11.70
N ASP A 244 -17.84 13.41 -10.81
CA ASP A 244 -18.68 14.61 -10.76
C ASP A 244 -17.84 15.83 -10.37
N GLU A 245 -17.86 16.86 -11.22
CA GLU A 245 -17.10 18.11 -11.01
C GLU A 245 -17.54 18.89 -9.77
N GLY A 246 -18.74 18.65 -9.25
CA GLY A 246 -19.21 19.21 -7.98
C GLY A 246 -18.34 18.83 -6.79
N ALA A 247 -17.67 17.68 -6.86
CA ALA A 247 -16.74 17.23 -5.83
C ALA A 247 -15.53 18.18 -5.68
N ILE A 248 -15.09 18.86 -6.75
CA ILE A 248 -13.94 19.77 -6.73
C ILE A 248 -14.17 20.89 -5.71
N ASN A 249 -15.35 21.49 -5.72
CA ASN A 249 -15.68 22.57 -4.79
C ASN A 249 -15.75 22.07 -3.33
N VAL A 250 -16.24 20.87 -3.13
CA VAL A 250 -16.29 20.22 -1.79
C VAL A 250 -14.87 19.98 -1.28
N GLY A 251 -14.00 19.36 -2.09
CA GLY A 251 -12.62 19.08 -1.72
C GLY A 251 -11.82 20.36 -1.41
N ILE A 252 -11.90 21.38 -2.30
CA ILE A 252 -11.23 22.67 -2.09
C ILE A 252 -11.73 23.33 -0.81
N GLY A 253 -13.03 23.39 -0.58
CA GLY A 253 -13.63 24.01 0.58
C GLY A 253 -13.21 23.33 1.87
N PHE A 254 -13.31 22.02 1.92
CA PHE A 254 -12.94 21.24 3.10
C PHE A 254 -11.44 21.31 3.40
N MET A 255 -10.57 21.10 2.39
CA MET A 255 -9.12 21.16 2.56
C MET A 255 -8.66 22.53 3.09
N LYS A 256 -9.26 23.63 2.58
CA LYS A 256 -9.02 24.97 3.10
C LYS A 256 -9.36 25.09 4.59
N ARG A 257 -10.56 24.65 4.99
CA ARG A 257 -11.03 24.74 6.38
C ARG A 257 -10.19 23.87 7.32
N LEU A 258 -9.83 22.67 6.85
CA LEU A 258 -8.98 21.76 7.60
C LEU A 258 -7.59 22.36 7.85
N ALA A 259 -6.95 22.95 6.83
CA ALA A 259 -5.66 23.60 6.96
C ALA A 259 -5.71 24.76 7.98
N LEU A 260 -6.75 25.61 7.92
CA LEU A 260 -6.95 26.68 8.90
C LEU A 260 -7.14 26.14 10.30
N GLN A 261 -7.86 25.04 10.48
CA GLN A 261 -8.09 24.44 11.79
C GLN A 261 -6.80 23.84 12.39
N ILE A 262 -6.00 23.14 11.58
CA ILE A 262 -4.72 22.55 12.03
C ILE A 262 -3.73 23.64 12.44
N LEU A 263 -3.70 24.77 11.74
CA LEU A 263 -2.76 25.86 11.97
C LEU A 263 -3.19 26.85 13.08
N LYS A 264 -4.46 26.84 13.52
CA LYS A 264 -4.96 27.69 14.60
C LYS A 264 -4.44 27.31 15.99
N LYS A 265 -3.90 26.15 16.17
CA LYS A 265 -3.30 25.66 17.41
C LYS A 265 -1.78 25.83 17.39
#